data_b42b1e584a4ec8cb472219f1f11d2399
#
_entry.id   b42b1e584a4ec8cb472219f1f11d2399
#
_cell.length_a   1.000
_cell.length_b   1.000
_cell.length_c   1.000
_cell.angle_alpha   90.00
_cell.angle_beta   90.00
_cell.angle_gamma   90.00
#
_symmetry.space_group_name_H-M   'P 1'
#
loop_
_entity.id
_entity.type
_entity.pdbx_description
1 polymer ?
#
loop_
_entity_poly.entity_id
_entity_poly.type
_entity_poly.pdbx_seq_one_letter_code
_entity_poly.pdbx_strand_id
1 'polypeptide(L)'
;AGVLKIALETKKDAIAKVLTAMASPEVGIALANAAGCAPANSKAYDDKTVAANPMITAIQKTASTAQPMPNIPEMSVMWGPAESLLVSVNKNGEDVAKAAEEAQASAEQAIADMQ
;
A
#
# COMPACT_ATOMS: atom_id res chain seq x y z
N ALA A 1 -8.09 -2.62 7.58
CA ALA A 1 -8.60 -3.16 8.85
C ALA A 1 -9.72 -4.16 8.56
N GLY A 2 -9.74 -5.30 9.28
CA GLY A 2 -10.80 -6.30 9.19
C GLY A 2 -11.70 -6.24 10.43
N VAL A 3 -12.98 -6.54 10.24
CA VAL A 3 -13.95 -6.63 11.32
C VAL A 3 -14.55 -8.02 11.34
N LEU A 4 -14.53 -8.68 12.51
CA LEU A 4 -15.12 -10.00 12.68
C LEU A 4 -16.66 -9.90 12.66
N LYS A 5 -17.32 -10.84 11.97
CA LYS A 5 -18.80 -10.88 11.86
C LYS A 5 -19.50 -10.84 13.23
N ILE A 6 -19.04 -11.64 14.18
CA ILE A 6 -19.59 -11.67 15.53
C ILE A 6 -19.48 -10.32 16.28
N ALA A 7 -18.42 -9.57 16.03
CA ALA A 7 -18.23 -8.25 16.60
C ALA A 7 -19.19 -7.21 15.97
N LEU A 8 -19.49 -7.34 14.67
CA LEU A 8 -20.49 -6.51 14.00
C LEU A 8 -21.89 -6.68 14.58
N GLU A 9 -22.26 -7.90 14.98
CA GLU A 9 -23.58 -8.19 15.54
C GLU A 9 -23.77 -7.57 16.94
N THR A 10 -22.70 -7.52 17.75
CA THR A 10 -22.78 -7.14 19.16
C THR A 10 -22.24 -5.75 19.50
N LYS A 11 -21.35 -5.18 18.65
CA LYS A 11 -20.59 -3.96 18.93
C LYS A 11 -20.55 -2.98 17.75
N LYS A 12 -21.59 -2.97 16.92
CA LYS A 12 -21.66 -2.18 15.68
C LYS A 12 -21.30 -0.71 15.89
N ASP A 13 -21.88 -0.05 16.89
CA ASP A 13 -21.65 1.37 17.12
C ASP A 13 -20.23 1.68 17.61
N ALA A 14 -19.67 0.81 18.45
CA ALA A 14 -18.29 0.95 18.89
C ALA A 14 -17.31 0.78 17.74
N ILE A 15 -17.54 -0.21 16.86
CA ILE A 15 -16.75 -0.44 15.66
C ILE A 15 -16.84 0.76 14.72
N ALA A 16 -18.04 1.29 14.48
CA ALA A 16 -18.23 2.47 13.64
C ALA A 16 -17.44 3.67 14.17
N LYS A 17 -17.45 3.92 15.48
CA LYS A 17 -16.66 4.99 16.11
C LYS A 17 -15.16 4.80 15.89
N VAL A 18 -14.64 3.58 16.08
CA VAL A 18 -13.22 3.27 15.87
C VAL A 18 -12.83 3.47 14.42
N LEU A 19 -13.60 2.94 13.47
CA LEU A 19 -13.29 3.08 12.03
C LEU A 19 -13.36 4.54 11.59
N THR A 20 -14.33 5.31 12.09
CA THR A 20 -14.42 6.75 11.80
C THR A 20 -13.20 7.50 12.35
N ALA A 21 -12.77 7.20 13.57
CA ALA A 21 -11.56 7.78 14.14
C ALA A 21 -10.30 7.43 13.33
N MET A 22 -10.16 6.16 12.94
CA MET A 22 -9.02 5.70 12.11
C MET A 22 -8.98 6.38 10.72
N ALA A 23 -10.13 6.74 10.18
CA ALA A 23 -10.25 7.42 8.88
C ALA A 23 -10.18 8.95 8.99
N SER A 24 -10.00 9.49 10.19
CA SER A 24 -9.97 10.93 10.41
C SER A 24 -8.67 11.58 9.91
N PRO A 25 -8.71 12.87 9.54
CA PRO A 25 -7.50 13.62 9.16
C PRO A 25 -6.46 13.63 10.28
N GLU A 26 -6.88 13.77 11.54
CA GLU A 26 -6.00 13.85 12.71
C GLU A 26 -5.12 12.61 12.87
N VAL A 27 -5.72 11.42 12.70
CA VAL A 27 -4.96 10.16 12.74
C VAL A 27 -4.02 10.06 11.54
N GLY A 28 -4.47 10.49 10.37
CA GLY A 28 -3.62 10.56 9.17
C GLY A 28 -2.41 11.47 9.38
N ILE A 29 -2.60 12.66 9.94
CA ILE A 29 -1.51 13.60 10.26
C ILE A 29 -0.56 13.00 11.29
N ALA A 30 -1.09 12.39 12.35
CA ALA A 30 -0.26 11.76 13.39
C ALA A 30 0.62 10.63 12.81
N LEU A 31 0.07 9.77 11.96
CA LEU A 31 0.80 8.70 11.28
C LEU A 31 1.85 9.25 10.29
N ALA A 32 1.51 10.30 9.54
CA ALA A 32 2.44 10.96 8.63
C ALA A 32 3.67 11.49 9.38
N ASN A 33 3.45 12.15 10.51
CA ASN A 33 4.52 12.75 11.32
C ASN A 33 5.35 11.69 12.10
N ALA A 34 4.71 10.60 12.55
CA ALA A 34 5.38 9.58 13.34
C ALA A 34 6.14 8.54 12.49
N ALA A 35 5.58 8.17 11.33
CA ALA A 35 6.07 7.05 10.53
C ALA A 35 6.32 7.41 9.05
N GLY A 36 6.13 8.65 8.63
CA GLY A 36 6.29 9.06 7.22
C GLY A 36 5.27 8.43 6.27
N CYS A 37 4.14 7.93 6.79
CA CYS A 37 3.11 7.31 5.98
C CYS A 37 2.26 8.37 5.27
N ALA A 38 1.96 8.14 3.99
CA ALA A 38 1.03 9.00 3.26
C ALA A 38 -0.40 8.83 3.81
N PRO A 39 -1.09 9.91 4.24
CA PRO A 39 -2.45 9.83 4.75
C PRO A 39 -3.45 9.38 3.69
N ALA A 40 -4.40 8.52 4.07
CA ALA A 40 -5.51 8.13 3.19
C ALA A 40 -6.60 9.23 3.09
N ASN A 41 -6.74 10.06 4.13
CA ASN A 41 -7.71 11.14 4.14
C ASN A 41 -7.12 12.39 3.45
N SER A 42 -7.78 12.84 2.39
CA SER A 42 -7.30 13.98 1.59
C SER A 42 -7.16 15.29 2.39
N LYS A 43 -8.00 15.50 3.42
CA LYS A 43 -7.92 16.68 4.29
C LYS A 43 -6.67 16.74 5.15
N ALA A 44 -6.01 15.60 5.37
CA ALA A 44 -4.75 15.58 6.11
C ALA A 44 -3.60 16.26 5.36
N TYR A 45 -3.70 16.42 4.04
CA TYR A 45 -2.69 17.12 3.23
C TYR A 45 -2.78 18.65 3.34
N ASP A 46 -3.85 19.19 3.92
CA ASP A 46 -3.97 20.62 4.24
C ASP A 46 -3.11 21.01 5.46
N ASP A 47 -2.64 20.03 6.23
CA ASP A 47 -1.74 20.25 7.35
C ASP A 47 -0.34 20.66 6.88
N LYS A 48 0.23 21.68 7.51
CA LYS A 48 1.53 22.24 7.11
C LYS A 48 2.69 21.26 7.24
N THR A 49 2.65 20.38 8.23
CA THR A 49 3.73 19.39 8.44
C THR A 49 3.68 18.28 7.39
N VAL A 50 2.49 17.84 7.01
CA VAL A 50 2.27 16.85 5.94
C VAL A 50 2.64 17.46 4.58
N ALA A 51 2.16 18.66 4.29
CA ALA A 51 2.44 19.37 3.04
C ALA A 51 3.92 19.72 2.84
N ALA A 52 4.67 19.91 3.93
CA ALA A 52 6.11 20.17 3.88
C ALA A 52 6.96 18.92 3.62
N ASN A 53 6.40 17.70 3.70
CA ASN A 53 7.14 16.48 3.48
C ASN A 53 7.17 16.11 1.99
N PRO A 54 8.36 16.19 1.32
CA PRO A 54 8.45 15.99 -0.13
C PRO A 54 8.12 14.55 -0.55
N MET A 55 8.38 13.57 0.30
CA MET A 55 8.05 12.17 0.01
C MET A 55 6.54 11.94 0.05
N ILE A 56 5.86 12.47 1.06
CA ILE A 56 4.40 12.35 1.19
C ILE A 56 3.69 13.04 0.02
N THR A 57 4.15 14.23 -0.37
CA THR A 57 3.58 14.98 -1.51
C THR A 57 3.85 14.29 -2.85
N ALA A 58 5.00 13.63 -3.02
CA ALA A 58 5.29 12.81 -4.20
C ALA A 58 4.35 11.60 -4.28
N ILE A 59 4.14 10.90 -3.15
CA ILE A 59 3.20 9.77 -3.07
C ILE A 59 1.76 10.23 -3.37
N GLN A 60 1.32 11.37 -2.85
CA GLN A 60 0.01 11.95 -3.15
C GLN A 60 -0.19 12.17 -4.64
N LYS A 61 0.81 12.74 -5.30
CA LYS A 61 0.78 12.97 -6.75
C LYS A 61 0.66 11.66 -7.53
N THR A 62 1.44 10.64 -7.15
CA THR A 62 1.39 9.31 -7.77
C THR A 62 0.06 8.63 -7.49
N ALA A 63 -0.47 8.73 -6.27
CA ALA A 63 -1.73 8.12 -5.87
C ALA A 63 -2.93 8.63 -6.68
N SER A 64 -2.88 9.85 -7.23
CA SER A 64 -3.95 10.39 -8.08
C SER A 64 -4.15 9.60 -9.39
N THR A 65 -3.13 8.89 -9.84
CA THR A 65 -3.15 8.04 -11.05
C THR A 65 -3.04 6.55 -10.75
N ALA A 66 -2.90 6.19 -9.47
CA ALA A 66 -2.75 4.79 -9.06
C ALA A 66 -4.06 4.01 -9.20
N GLN A 67 -3.93 2.73 -9.53
CA GLN A 67 -5.02 1.78 -9.51
C GLN A 67 -5.02 1.01 -8.18
N PRO A 68 -6.18 0.70 -7.61
CA PRO A 68 -6.25 -0.18 -6.45
C PRO A 68 -5.63 -1.55 -6.76
N MET A 69 -4.85 -2.06 -5.82
CA MET A 69 -4.31 -3.41 -5.94
C MET A 69 -5.46 -4.43 -6.03
N PRO A 70 -5.45 -5.36 -7.00
CA PRO A 70 -6.45 -6.41 -7.11
C PRO A 70 -6.54 -7.23 -5.82
N ASN A 71 -7.77 -7.48 -5.35
CA ASN A 71 -8.01 -8.31 -4.17
C ASN A 71 -8.30 -9.77 -4.59
N ILE A 72 -7.29 -10.39 -5.20
CA ILE A 72 -7.32 -11.78 -5.67
C ILE A 72 -6.14 -12.54 -5.06
N PRO A 73 -6.25 -13.87 -4.86
CA PRO A 73 -5.20 -14.68 -4.25
C PRO A 73 -3.84 -14.58 -4.97
N GLU A 74 -3.86 -14.53 -6.29
CA GLU A 74 -2.69 -14.45 -7.17
C GLU A 74 -1.82 -13.21 -6.88
N MET A 75 -2.42 -12.13 -6.35
CA MET A 75 -1.69 -10.92 -6.00
C MET A 75 -0.64 -11.17 -4.90
N SER A 76 -0.85 -12.18 -4.06
CA SER A 76 0.09 -12.53 -2.97
C SER A 76 1.45 -13.00 -3.48
N VAL A 77 1.50 -13.67 -4.63
CA VAL A 77 2.73 -14.22 -5.20
C VAL A 77 3.52 -13.23 -6.06
N MET A 78 2.97 -12.03 -6.30
CA MET A 78 3.64 -10.97 -7.07
C MET A 78 4.76 -10.27 -6.30
N TRP A 79 4.73 -10.28 -4.98
CA TRP A 79 5.68 -9.52 -4.14
C TRP A 79 7.11 -10.03 -4.24
N GLY A 80 7.30 -11.36 -4.27
CA GLY A 80 8.64 -11.96 -4.42
C GLY A 80 9.34 -11.57 -5.72
N PRO A 81 8.72 -11.81 -6.89
CA PRO A 81 9.26 -11.37 -8.18
C PRO A 81 9.52 -9.85 -8.25
N ALA A 82 8.61 -9.03 -7.71
CA ALA A 82 8.78 -7.57 -7.70
C ALA A 82 9.98 -7.13 -6.84
N GLU A 83 10.16 -7.73 -5.67
CA GLU A 83 11.32 -7.46 -4.81
C GLU A 83 12.62 -7.90 -5.49
N SER A 84 12.64 -9.10 -6.08
CA SER A 84 13.80 -9.61 -6.81
C SER A 84 14.22 -8.69 -7.95
N LEU A 85 13.26 -8.20 -8.74
CA LEU A 85 13.50 -7.22 -9.80
C LEU A 85 14.21 -5.97 -9.26
N LEU A 86 13.68 -5.40 -8.19
CA LEU A 86 14.25 -4.18 -7.61
C LEU A 86 15.66 -4.42 -7.05
N VAL A 87 15.90 -5.57 -6.44
CA VAL A 87 17.24 -5.94 -5.92
C VAL A 87 18.21 -6.16 -7.06
N SER A 88 17.82 -6.92 -8.10
CA SER A 88 18.67 -7.21 -9.27
C SER A 88 19.13 -5.91 -9.96
N VAL A 89 18.20 -5.00 -10.19
CA VAL A 89 18.53 -3.74 -10.87
C VAL A 89 19.29 -2.77 -9.95
N ASN A 90 18.76 -2.48 -8.76
CA ASN A 90 19.28 -1.38 -7.95
C ASN A 90 20.53 -1.76 -7.13
N LYS A 91 20.66 -3.02 -6.75
CA LYS A 91 21.77 -3.50 -5.92
C LYS A 91 22.85 -4.21 -6.74
N ASN A 92 22.44 -5.04 -7.70
CA ASN A 92 23.37 -5.86 -8.45
C ASN A 92 23.75 -5.24 -9.79
N GLY A 93 23.03 -4.19 -10.25
CA GLY A 93 23.31 -3.51 -11.51
C GLY A 93 22.99 -4.32 -12.77
N GLU A 94 22.05 -5.26 -12.66
CA GLU A 94 21.61 -6.07 -13.79
C GLU A 94 20.86 -5.24 -14.83
N ASP A 95 20.83 -5.73 -16.07
CA ASP A 95 20.05 -5.12 -17.14
C ASP A 95 18.56 -5.12 -16.80
N VAL A 96 17.91 -3.96 -16.92
CA VAL A 96 16.51 -3.76 -16.52
C VAL A 96 15.55 -4.65 -17.31
N ALA A 97 15.76 -4.79 -18.63
CA ALA A 97 14.89 -5.57 -19.48
C ALA A 97 14.98 -7.05 -19.13
N LYS A 98 16.20 -7.57 -18.96
CA LYS A 98 16.44 -8.95 -18.56
C LYS A 98 15.85 -9.25 -17.18
N ALA A 99 16.09 -8.41 -16.18
CA ALA A 99 15.54 -8.58 -14.84
C ALA A 99 14.01 -8.52 -14.83
N ALA A 100 13.39 -7.69 -15.67
CA ALA A 100 11.94 -7.63 -15.82
C ALA A 100 11.36 -8.91 -16.45
N GLU A 101 11.99 -9.46 -17.47
CA GLU A 101 11.60 -10.75 -18.09
C GLU A 101 11.67 -11.90 -17.07
N GLU A 102 12.75 -11.97 -16.29
CA GLU A 102 12.91 -12.99 -15.24
C GLU A 102 11.87 -12.85 -14.15
N ALA A 103 11.56 -11.63 -13.71
CA ALA A 103 10.51 -11.37 -12.73
C ALA A 103 9.12 -11.74 -13.26
N GLN A 104 8.82 -11.42 -14.52
CA GLN A 104 7.56 -11.81 -15.16
C GLN A 104 7.42 -13.32 -15.23
N ALA A 105 8.45 -14.04 -15.71
CA ALA A 105 8.43 -15.50 -15.77
C ALA A 105 8.25 -16.15 -14.39
N SER A 106 8.91 -15.60 -13.37
CA SER A 106 8.77 -16.07 -11.98
C SER A 106 7.35 -15.85 -11.45
N ALA A 107 6.72 -14.72 -11.75
CA ALA A 107 5.35 -14.44 -11.35
C ALA A 107 4.34 -15.37 -12.05
N GLU A 108 4.50 -15.58 -13.35
CA GLU A 108 3.65 -16.50 -14.12
C GLU A 108 3.74 -17.94 -13.61
N GLN A 109 4.96 -18.41 -13.31
CA GLN A 109 5.16 -19.74 -12.71
C GLN A 109 4.50 -19.84 -11.35
N ALA A 110 4.67 -18.85 -10.48
CA ALA A 110 4.08 -18.85 -9.15
C ALA A 110 2.53 -18.84 -9.19
N ILE A 111 1.93 -18.16 -10.17
CA ILE A 111 0.48 -18.20 -10.40
C ILE A 111 0.04 -19.58 -10.90
N ALA A 112 0.80 -20.19 -11.83
CA ALA A 112 0.50 -21.53 -12.34
C ALA A 112 0.52 -22.58 -11.23
N ASP A 113 1.47 -22.47 -10.29
CA ASP A 113 1.61 -23.39 -9.15
C ASP A 113 0.46 -23.26 -8.13
N MET A 114 -0.38 -22.22 -8.22
CA MET A 114 -1.57 -22.04 -7.36
C MET A 114 -2.82 -22.75 -7.89
N GLN A 115 -2.83 -23.21 -9.13
CA GLN A 115 -3.96 -23.87 -9.80
C GLN A 115 -3.87 -25.38 -9.68
#